data_028a07c37ec72718daca4748dcc8b899
#
_entry.id   028a07c37ec72718daca4748dcc8b899
#
_cell.length_a   1.000
_cell.length_b   1.000
_cell.length_c   1.000
_cell.angle_alpha   90.00
_cell.angle_beta   90.00
_cell.angle_gamma   90.00
#
_symmetry.space_group_name_H-M   'P 1'
#
loop_
_entity.id
_entity.type
_entity.pdbx_description
1 polymer ?
#
loop_
_entity_poly.entity_id
_entity_poly.type
_entity_poly.pdbx_seq_one_letter_code
_entity_poly.pdbx_strand_id
1 'polypeptide(L)'
;MVVSPLLALSTASAQQALMNSLNNGPVANQSLEQPSDYTYKNGDFRLWVTPSLDLQWDDNVQISQGAQESDFITRPTLGLMTTYPVSQQNLIKLDVNAGYSLYATHDNLDSFYLQSGSGLSFDVFIKDVQINLHDNFSYVQDSSQNSQVANTGSYGTFQNDAGLSASWDLTRVVLSAGYDHQNVQSTSGQFSQSDQSTETVFARAGYVVSPRLTTGLESSASFTAYDQALLNNNQSYSMGAYADYKPDAYFDFQPRAGYVIYQYDQTSQSLQTANLNSWYADLRVTHAISDAISYSIDAGHRVSLGVQSDATSAWYVTPSATWNLTKNWTINTSMSYENGQQGTGSTQLIPNANLVSENYSYYTGTLGFGHPITSRLAFNFDYRVTTRSSTAQERGYTQNVLELQLTYHPQ
;
A
#
# COMPACT_ATOMS: atom_id res chain seq x y z
N MET A 1 -2.34 -0.92 21.00
CA MET A 1 -1.27 -1.63 20.27
C MET A 1 -1.66 -1.55 18.81
N VAL A 2 -1.05 -0.65 18.06
CA VAL A 2 -1.35 -0.48 16.62
C VAL A 2 -0.45 -1.46 15.89
N VAL A 3 -1.04 -2.52 15.36
CA VAL A 3 -0.35 -3.39 14.41
C VAL A 3 -0.37 -2.65 13.09
N SER A 4 0.79 -2.20 12.61
CA SER A 4 0.92 -1.65 11.27
C SER A 4 0.56 -2.74 10.27
N PRO A 5 -0.44 -2.55 9.40
CA PRO A 5 -0.65 -3.47 8.30
C PRO A 5 0.56 -3.40 7.38
N LEU A 6 1.14 -4.55 7.05
CA LEU A 6 2.06 -4.68 5.92
C LEU A 6 1.29 -4.26 4.65
N LEU A 7 1.44 -3.00 4.28
CA LEU A 7 0.88 -2.47 3.05
C LEU A 7 1.71 -3.02 1.89
N ALA A 8 1.12 -3.89 1.09
CA ALA A 8 1.67 -4.28 -0.19
C ALA A 8 1.88 -3.01 -1.03
N LEU A 9 3.13 -2.73 -1.39
CA LEU A 9 3.48 -1.67 -2.33
C LEU A 9 2.83 -1.99 -3.68
N SER A 10 1.89 -1.19 -4.06
CA SER A 10 1.15 -1.36 -5.30
C SER A 10 1.52 -0.24 -6.25
N THR A 11 1.90 -0.60 -7.47
CA THR A 11 2.02 0.34 -8.58
C THR A 11 0.68 1.05 -8.79
N ALA A 12 0.71 2.38 -8.86
CA ALA A 12 -0.51 3.16 -8.97
C ALA A 12 -1.21 2.92 -10.31
N SER A 13 -2.46 2.58 -10.22
CA SER A 13 -3.42 2.63 -11.32
C SER A 13 -4.52 3.61 -10.95
N ALA A 14 -5.31 4.06 -11.92
CA ALA A 14 -6.48 4.90 -11.62
C ALA A 14 -7.38 4.26 -10.55
N GLN A 15 -7.53 2.94 -10.60
CA GLN A 15 -8.27 2.18 -9.60
C GLN A 15 -7.55 2.18 -8.25
N GLN A 16 -6.22 2.06 -8.25
CA GLN A 16 -5.42 2.05 -7.04
C GLN A 16 -5.27 3.45 -6.44
N ALA A 17 -5.10 4.47 -7.26
CA ALA A 17 -5.13 5.86 -6.82
C ALA A 17 -6.50 6.19 -6.20
N LEU A 18 -7.61 5.75 -6.83
CA LEU A 18 -8.94 5.83 -6.24
C LEU A 18 -9.02 5.08 -4.90
N MET A 19 -8.45 3.89 -4.80
CA MET A 19 -8.41 3.11 -3.56
C MET A 19 -7.55 3.79 -2.49
N ASN A 20 -6.40 4.32 -2.85
CA ASN A 20 -5.53 5.06 -1.95
C ASN A 20 -6.21 6.34 -1.47
N SER A 21 -6.79 7.11 -2.38
CA SER A 21 -7.52 8.33 -2.07
C SER A 21 -8.75 8.08 -1.20
N LEU A 22 -9.45 6.97 -1.41
CA LEU A 22 -10.58 6.56 -0.56
C LEU A 22 -10.13 6.01 0.80
N ASN A 23 -8.97 5.38 0.88
CA ASN A 23 -8.38 4.94 2.14
C ASN A 23 -7.78 6.10 2.94
N ASN A 24 -7.25 7.12 2.26
CA ASN A 24 -6.75 8.36 2.84
C ASN A 24 -7.86 9.40 3.02
N GLY A 25 -9.05 9.15 2.43
CA GLY A 25 -10.21 10.01 2.54
C GLY A 25 -10.70 10.16 3.99
N PRO A 26 -11.56 11.16 4.22
CA PRO A 26 -12.02 11.47 5.57
C PRO A 26 -12.68 10.25 6.21
N VAL A 27 -12.09 9.78 7.30
CA VAL A 27 -12.66 8.71 8.12
C VAL A 27 -13.76 9.32 8.96
N ALA A 28 -15.01 9.12 8.57
CA ALA A 28 -16.15 9.57 9.36
C ALA A 28 -16.03 9.02 10.79
N ASN A 29 -15.93 9.93 11.77
CA ASN A 29 -15.95 9.64 13.21
C ASN A 29 -14.77 8.82 13.78
N GLN A 30 -13.53 8.99 13.32
CA GLN A 30 -12.44 8.70 14.23
C GLN A 30 -12.52 9.73 15.36
N SER A 31 -12.86 9.25 16.56
CA SER A 31 -12.70 10.03 17.76
C SER A 31 -11.27 10.56 17.79
N LEU A 32 -11.08 11.84 18.07
CA LEU A 32 -9.77 12.46 18.28
C LEU A 32 -9.07 11.90 19.56
N GLU A 33 -9.41 10.66 19.96
CA GLU A 33 -8.77 9.95 21.05
C GLU A 33 -7.33 9.64 20.64
N GLN A 34 -6.48 10.55 21.04
CA GLN A 34 -5.03 10.39 20.90
C GLN A 34 -4.52 9.46 22.00
N PRO A 35 -3.56 8.58 21.74
CA PRO A 35 -2.90 7.83 22.79
C PRO A 35 -2.49 8.74 23.94
N SER A 36 -2.71 8.31 25.18
CA SER A 36 -2.42 9.12 26.37
C SER A 36 -0.92 9.15 26.73
N ASP A 37 -0.14 8.25 26.17
CA ASP A 37 1.26 7.98 26.42
C ASP A 37 2.19 8.65 25.42
N TYR A 38 2.25 9.96 25.44
CA TYR A 38 3.16 10.76 24.59
C TYR A 38 4.55 10.85 25.21
N THR A 39 5.58 10.93 24.38
CA THR A 39 6.97 11.17 24.81
C THR A 39 7.19 12.63 25.26
N TYR A 40 6.54 13.57 24.56
CA TYR A 40 6.65 15.00 24.89
C TYR A 40 5.34 15.72 24.60
N LYS A 41 5.03 16.70 25.47
CA LYS A 41 3.86 17.58 25.32
C LYS A 41 4.23 19.03 25.61
N ASN A 42 3.76 19.93 24.74
CA ASN A 42 3.83 21.37 24.95
C ASN A 42 2.52 22.04 24.51
N GLY A 43 1.72 22.49 25.47
CA GLY A 43 0.36 22.94 25.21
C GLY A 43 -0.48 21.80 24.61
N ASP A 44 -1.01 22.02 23.43
CA ASP A 44 -1.81 21.04 22.68
C ASP A 44 -0.96 20.18 21.72
N PHE A 45 0.30 20.54 21.48
CA PHE A 45 1.24 19.76 20.70
C PHE A 45 1.64 18.49 21.45
N ARG A 46 1.61 17.36 20.79
CA ARG A 46 2.06 16.05 21.30
C ARG A 46 3.01 15.39 20.34
N LEU A 47 4.03 14.74 20.89
CA LEU A 47 5.05 14.01 20.15
C LEU A 47 5.23 12.61 20.75
N TRP A 48 5.22 11.61 19.90
CA TRP A 48 5.62 10.24 20.19
C TRP A 48 6.91 9.94 19.45
N VAL A 49 7.87 9.37 20.15
CA VAL A 49 9.16 8.91 19.59
C VAL A 49 9.24 7.41 19.83
N THR A 50 9.38 6.63 18.76
CA THR A 50 9.36 5.18 18.84
C THR A 50 10.57 4.61 18.10
N PRO A 51 11.74 4.46 18.78
CA PRO A 51 12.87 3.77 18.19
C PRO A 51 12.61 2.27 18.14
N SER A 52 13.01 1.62 17.04
CA SER A 52 13.02 0.17 16.88
C SER A 52 14.31 -0.32 16.26
N LEU A 53 14.59 -1.60 16.45
CA LEU A 53 15.72 -2.30 15.85
C LEU A 53 15.20 -3.62 15.29
N ASP A 54 15.37 -3.82 13.98
CA ASP A 54 15.01 -5.05 13.31
C ASP A 54 16.28 -5.81 12.95
N LEU A 55 16.31 -7.09 13.26
CA LEU A 55 17.34 -8.04 12.89
C LEU A 55 16.71 -9.07 11.96
N GLN A 56 17.15 -9.10 10.72
CA GLN A 56 16.58 -9.92 9.68
C GLN A 56 17.63 -10.88 9.12
N TRP A 57 17.24 -12.12 8.87
CA TRP A 57 17.95 -13.06 8.01
C TRP A 57 17.10 -13.30 6.75
N ASP A 58 17.74 -13.17 5.59
CA ASP A 58 17.13 -13.35 4.27
C ASP A 58 17.98 -14.37 3.49
N ASP A 59 17.36 -15.43 2.97
CA ASP A 59 18.06 -16.49 2.24
C ASP A 59 18.25 -16.19 0.75
N ASN A 60 17.61 -15.12 0.23
CA ASN A 60 17.67 -14.76 -1.19
C ASN A 60 17.51 -13.25 -1.39
N VAL A 61 18.51 -12.46 -0.96
CA VAL A 61 18.47 -10.98 -1.03
C VAL A 61 18.39 -10.43 -2.46
N GLN A 62 18.80 -11.22 -3.46
CA GLN A 62 18.70 -10.84 -4.88
C GLN A 62 17.41 -11.30 -5.55
N ILE A 63 16.51 -11.98 -4.83
CA ILE A 63 15.30 -12.61 -5.37
C ILE A 63 15.54 -13.31 -6.70
N SER A 64 16.63 -14.07 -6.75
CA SER A 64 17.09 -14.78 -7.95
C SER A 64 16.61 -16.24 -7.99
N GLN A 65 16.44 -16.79 -9.19
CA GLN A 65 16.04 -18.18 -9.40
C GLN A 65 17.18 -19.17 -9.17
N GLY A 66 18.38 -18.85 -9.55
CA GLY A 66 19.47 -19.80 -9.64
C GLY A 66 20.68 -19.55 -8.73
N ALA A 67 20.97 -18.30 -8.43
CA ALA A 67 22.10 -17.91 -7.57
C ALA A 67 21.53 -17.21 -6.33
N GLN A 68 21.02 -18.01 -5.39
CA GLN A 68 20.49 -17.47 -4.14
C GLN A 68 21.64 -17.05 -3.23
N GLU A 69 21.58 -15.82 -2.75
CA GLU A 69 22.55 -15.25 -1.83
C GLU A 69 21.82 -14.84 -0.54
N SER A 70 22.34 -15.29 0.59
CA SER A 70 21.77 -14.98 1.90
C SER A 70 22.53 -13.86 2.59
N ASP A 71 21.84 -13.07 3.42
CA ASP A 71 22.47 -12.06 4.25
C ASP A 71 21.76 -11.86 5.59
N PHE A 72 22.48 -11.24 6.53
CA PHE A 72 21.91 -10.66 7.73
C PHE A 72 21.78 -9.15 7.55
N ILE A 73 20.60 -8.63 7.88
CA ILE A 73 20.27 -7.23 7.70
C ILE A 73 19.91 -6.65 9.06
N THR A 74 20.52 -5.53 9.42
CA THR A 74 20.19 -4.78 10.62
C THR A 74 19.50 -3.48 10.22
N ARG A 75 18.33 -3.20 10.80
CA ARG A 75 17.51 -2.04 10.45
C ARG A 75 17.15 -1.22 11.69
N PRO A 76 17.98 -0.26 12.12
CA PRO A 76 17.58 0.74 13.10
C PRO A 76 16.53 1.68 12.47
N THR A 77 15.43 1.88 13.18
CA THR A 77 14.30 2.74 12.74
C THR A 77 13.94 3.73 13.84
N LEU A 78 13.56 4.93 13.45
CA LEU A 78 13.00 5.94 14.33
C LEU A 78 11.61 6.34 13.83
N GLY A 79 10.59 6.03 14.61
CA GLY A 79 9.23 6.51 14.43
C GLY A 79 9.02 7.83 15.15
N LEU A 80 8.47 8.82 14.45
CA LEU A 80 8.08 10.12 14.96
C LEU A 80 6.63 10.36 14.59
N MET A 81 5.74 10.44 15.56
CA MET A 81 4.35 10.87 15.35
C MET A 81 4.11 12.16 16.09
N THR A 82 3.54 13.15 15.42
CA THR A 82 3.12 14.39 16.07
C THR A 82 1.65 14.66 15.80
N THR A 83 0.98 15.31 16.76
CA THR A 83 -0.37 15.80 16.58
C THR A 83 -0.49 17.21 17.15
N TYR A 84 -1.21 18.05 16.41
CA TYR A 84 -1.55 19.39 16.85
C TYR A 84 -3.01 19.70 16.51
N PRO A 85 -3.91 19.74 17.51
CA PRO A 85 -5.28 20.20 17.32
C PRO A 85 -5.30 21.72 17.10
N VAL A 86 -5.66 22.15 15.89
CA VAL A 86 -5.84 23.55 15.52
C VAL A 86 -7.14 24.09 16.12
N SER A 87 -8.13 23.21 16.28
CA SER A 87 -9.39 23.48 16.97
C SER A 87 -9.90 22.17 17.61
N GLN A 88 -11.08 22.20 18.22
CA GLN A 88 -11.71 21.01 18.80
C GLN A 88 -12.00 19.90 17.77
N GLN A 89 -12.09 20.25 16.50
CA GLN A 89 -12.44 19.31 15.41
C GLN A 89 -11.34 19.20 14.35
N ASN A 90 -10.39 20.13 14.29
CA ASN A 90 -9.39 20.20 13.24
C ASN A 90 -8.03 19.77 13.78
N LEU A 91 -7.44 18.74 13.16
CA LEU A 91 -6.23 18.11 13.62
C LEU A 91 -5.17 18.06 12.51
N ILE A 92 -3.97 18.53 12.82
CA ILE A 92 -2.77 18.25 12.02
C ILE A 92 -2.07 17.02 12.62
N LYS A 93 -1.75 16.05 11.78
CA LYS A 93 -0.97 14.86 12.13
C LYS A 93 0.21 14.73 11.19
N LEU A 94 1.41 14.51 11.74
CA LEU A 94 2.58 14.06 10.99
C LEU A 94 3.03 12.72 11.56
N ASP A 95 3.28 11.76 10.68
CA ASP A 95 3.82 10.43 11.02
C ASP A 95 5.00 10.14 10.11
N VAL A 96 6.16 9.88 10.67
CA VAL A 96 7.39 9.59 9.92
C VAL A 96 8.11 8.42 10.56
N ASN A 97 8.33 7.37 9.77
CA ASN A 97 9.08 6.20 10.19
C ASN A 97 10.28 6.03 9.26
N ALA A 98 11.46 6.46 9.72
CA ALA A 98 12.68 6.48 8.95
C ALA A 98 13.73 5.54 9.55
N GLY A 99 14.50 4.88 8.68
CA GLY A 99 15.54 3.96 9.11
C GLY A 99 16.63 3.77 8.06
N TYR A 100 17.52 2.86 8.36
CA TYR A 100 18.61 2.48 7.47
C TYR A 100 18.76 0.96 7.46
N SER A 101 18.85 0.34 6.29
CA SER A 101 19.15 -1.08 6.11
C SER A 101 20.65 -1.27 5.97
N LEU A 102 21.24 -2.08 6.82
CA LEU A 102 22.66 -2.42 6.83
C LEU A 102 22.79 -3.92 6.54
N TYR A 103 23.39 -4.27 5.42
CA TYR A 103 23.67 -5.64 5.01
C TYR A 103 25.04 -6.08 5.48
N ALA A 104 25.16 -7.30 6.02
CA ALA A 104 26.44 -7.77 6.56
C ALA A 104 27.46 -8.11 5.45
N THR A 105 27.02 -8.56 4.29
CA THR A 105 27.91 -9.00 3.18
C THR A 105 27.60 -8.32 1.85
N HIS A 106 26.45 -7.68 1.70
CA HIS A 106 26.01 -6.98 0.47
C HIS A 106 25.87 -5.48 0.74
N ASP A 107 26.97 -4.82 1.12
CA ASP A 107 27.03 -3.39 1.46
C ASP A 107 26.55 -2.47 0.32
N ASN A 108 26.59 -2.95 -0.93
CA ASN A 108 26.01 -2.25 -2.07
C ASN A 108 24.47 -2.16 -2.05
N LEU A 109 23.79 -2.92 -1.17
CA LEU A 109 22.37 -2.85 -0.93
C LEU A 109 22.01 -1.98 0.30
N ASP A 110 23.01 -1.47 1.01
CA ASP A 110 22.78 -0.56 2.14
C ASP A 110 21.99 0.66 1.69
N SER A 111 20.92 0.97 2.41
CA SER A 111 20.01 2.04 1.99
C SER A 111 19.26 2.67 3.14
N PHE A 112 19.02 3.97 3.01
CA PHE A 112 18.01 4.67 3.78
C PHE A 112 16.62 4.21 3.36
N TYR A 113 15.66 4.21 4.27
CA TYR A 113 14.26 4.00 3.94
C TYR A 113 13.32 4.89 4.77
N LEU A 114 12.17 5.18 4.15
CA LEU A 114 10.99 5.75 4.79
C LEU A 114 9.86 4.75 4.62
N GLN A 115 9.30 4.27 5.72
CA GLN A 115 8.22 3.29 5.66
C GLN A 115 6.96 3.89 5.02
N SER A 116 6.23 3.04 4.32
CA SER A 116 4.88 3.36 3.86
C SER A 116 3.99 3.74 5.06
N GLY A 117 3.18 4.78 4.87
CA GLY A 117 2.37 5.37 5.94
C GLY A 117 3.04 6.58 6.62
N SER A 118 4.28 6.94 6.23
CA SER A 118 4.82 8.26 6.57
C SER A 118 4.07 9.34 5.81
N GLY A 119 3.68 10.41 6.48
CA GLY A 119 2.94 11.50 5.82
C GLY A 119 2.43 12.56 6.79
N LEU A 120 1.95 13.63 6.18
CA LEU A 120 1.28 14.74 6.83
C LEU A 120 -0.20 14.69 6.48
N SER A 121 -1.08 14.86 7.46
CA SER A 121 -2.51 15.04 7.22
C SER A 121 -3.07 16.22 8.01
N PHE A 122 -4.04 16.90 7.41
CA PHE A 122 -4.79 17.97 8.06
C PHE A 122 -6.29 17.77 7.80
N ASP A 123 -7.01 17.41 8.86
CA ASP A 123 -8.45 17.25 8.83
C ASP A 123 -9.14 18.54 9.26
N VAL A 124 -10.05 19.03 8.41
CA VAL A 124 -10.83 20.25 8.62
C VAL A 124 -12.32 19.92 8.52
N PHE A 125 -13.06 20.26 9.57
CA PHE A 125 -14.51 20.10 9.60
C PHE A 125 -15.20 21.45 9.46
N ILE A 126 -16.04 21.60 8.44
CA ILE A 126 -16.86 22.77 8.19
C ILE A 126 -18.32 22.33 8.14
N LYS A 127 -19.02 22.38 9.27
CA LYS A 127 -20.39 21.84 9.41
C LYS A 127 -20.43 20.34 9.03
N ASP A 128 -21.17 20.01 8.00
CA ASP A 128 -21.38 18.64 7.50
C ASP A 128 -20.35 18.24 6.44
N VAL A 129 -19.36 19.08 6.17
CA VAL A 129 -18.27 18.82 5.22
C VAL A 129 -17.00 18.56 5.99
N GLN A 130 -16.38 17.44 5.73
CA GLN A 130 -15.03 17.11 6.15
C GLN A 130 -14.09 17.27 4.96
N ILE A 131 -12.99 17.98 5.15
CA ILE A 131 -11.92 18.14 4.15
C ILE A 131 -10.66 17.54 4.75
N ASN A 132 -10.00 16.69 4.01
CA ASN A 132 -8.69 16.14 4.34
C ASN A 132 -7.66 16.65 3.32
N LEU A 133 -6.58 17.23 3.83
CA LEU A 133 -5.37 17.54 3.07
C LEU A 133 -4.31 16.53 3.50
N HIS A 134 -3.65 15.91 2.57
CA HIS A 134 -2.64 14.88 2.86
C HIS A 134 -1.45 14.98 1.92
N ASP A 135 -0.32 14.52 2.44
CA ASP A 135 0.92 14.32 1.69
C ASP A 135 1.61 13.08 2.28
N ASN A 136 1.45 11.95 1.60
CA ASN A 136 2.03 10.68 1.99
C ASN A 136 3.30 10.43 1.19
N PHE A 137 4.34 9.95 1.85
CA PHE A 137 5.60 9.65 1.21
C PHE A 137 6.20 8.36 1.73
N SER A 138 6.90 7.67 0.88
CA SER A 138 7.65 6.46 1.23
C SER A 138 8.88 6.33 0.35
N TYR A 139 9.89 5.70 0.89
CA TYR A 139 11.08 5.27 0.19
C TYR A 139 11.43 3.87 0.66
N VAL A 140 11.14 2.87 -0.14
CA VAL A 140 11.29 1.48 0.25
C VAL A 140 12.17 0.77 -0.77
N GLN A 141 13.13 0.00 -0.28
CA GLN A 141 14.02 -0.84 -1.08
C GLN A 141 13.85 -2.30 -0.63
N ASP A 142 12.71 -2.89 -0.96
CA ASP A 142 12.45 -4.32 -0.77
C ASP A 142 11.84 -4.88 -2.05
N SER A 143 12.69 -5.46 -2.89
CA SER A 143 12.32 -6.01 -4.20
C SER A 143 11.29 -7.12 -4.08
N SER A 144 11.30 -7.89 -2.99
CA SER A 144 10.42 -9.04 -2.80
C SER A 144 8.97 -8.69 -2.53
N GLN A 145 8.67 -7.44 -2.18
CA GLN A 145 7.29 -7.00 -1.96
C GLN A 145 6.56 -6.62 -3.26
N ASN A 146 7.25 -6.58 -4.38
CA ASN A 146 6.64 -6.27 -5.67
C ASN A 146 6.55 -7.52 -6.56
N SER A 147 5.35 -8.01 -6.81
CA SER A 147 5.10 -9.20 -7.63
C SER A 147 5.57 -9.08 -9.09
N GLN A 148 5.80 -7.84 -9.57
CA GLN A 148 6.25 -7.56 -10.94
C GLN A 148 7.77 -7.56 -11.09
N VAL A 149 8.52 -7.63 -9.98
CA VAL A 149 9.98 -7.54 -9.95
C VAL A 149 10.58 -8.91 -9.61
N ALA A 150 11.70 -9.23 -10.22
CA ALA A 150 12.49 -10.43 -9.95
C ALA A 150 13.94 -10.24 -10.42
N ASN A 151 14.84 -11.08 -9.90
CA ASN A 151 16.24 -11.13 -10.24
C ASN A 151 16.99 -9.79 -9.98
N THR A 152 16.69 -9.19 -8.83
CA THR A 152 17.39 -7.98 -8.36
C THR A 152 17.17 -7.78 -6.85
N GLY A 153 18.22 -7.48 -6.13
CA GLY A 153 18.16 -7.01 -4.73
C GLY A 153 17.95 -5.48 -4.62
N SER A 154 18.09 -4.76 -5.73
CA SER A 154 18.07 -3.31 -5.75
C SER A 154 16.89 -2.77 -6.55
N TYR A 155 15.69 -2.89 -5.98
CA TYR A 155 14.50 -2.20 -6.47
C TYR A 155 13.98 -1.28 -5.36
N GLY A 156 14.38 -0.02 -5.44
CA GLY A 156 13.87 1.02 -4.55
C GLY A 156 12.96 1.98 -5.28
N THR A 157 11.89 2.40 -4.63
CA THR A 157 10.99 3.43 -5.13
C THR A 157 10.79 4.52 -4.08
N PHE A 158 10.94 5.75 -4.50
CA PHE A 158 10.37 6.90 -3.80
C PHE A 158 8.96 7.12 -4.35
N GLN A 159 8.00 7.19 -3.46
CA GLN A 159 6.61 7.53 -3.78
C GLN A 159 6.18 8.72 -2.94
N ASN A 160 5.53 9.68 -3.58
CA ASN A 160 4.88 10.79 -2.93
C ASN A 160 3.47 10.92 -3.48
N ASP A 161 2.49 11.10 -2.60
CA ASP A 161 1.07 11.21 -2.92
C ASP A 161 0.50 12.38 -2.12
N ALA A 162 0.37 13.54 -2.78
CA ALA A 162 -0.13 14.77 -2.19
C ALA A 162 -1.51 15.09 -2.75
N GLY A 163 -2.49 15.31 -1.87
CA GLY A 163 -3.85 15.50 -2.33
C GLY A 163 -4.77 16.19 -1.35
N LEU A 164 -5.99 16.34 -1.83
CA LEU A 164 -7.10 16.81 -1.02
C LEU A 164 -8.37 16.00 -1.34
N SER A 165 -9.14 15.73 -0.32
CA SER A 165 -10.47 15.14 -0.47
C SER A 165 -11.49 15.88 0.40
N ALA A 166 -12.74 15.87 -0.06
CA ALA A 166 -13.87 16.41 0.69
C ALA A 166 -14.99 15.38 0.73
N SER A 167 -15.64 15.24 1.87
CA SER A 167 -16.84 14.41 2.05
C SER A 167 -17.95 15.25 2.67
N TRP A 168 -19.12 15.20 2.07
CA TRP A 168 -20.31 15.92 2.50
C TRP A 168 -21.40 14.93 2.89
N ASP A 169 -21.73 14.89 4.18
CA ASP A 169 -22.82 14.06 4.71
C ASP A 169 -24.14 14.84 4.68
N LEU A 170 -25.05 14.40 3.82
CA LEU A 170 -26.41 14.92 3.68
C LEU A 170 -27.44 14.01 4.35
N THR A 171 -27.03 13.24 5.36
CA THR A 171 -27.87 12.30 6.14
C THR A 171 -28.24 11.03 5.38
N ARG A 172 -28.79 11.14 4.16
CA ARG A 172 -29.13 10.00 3.31
C ARG A 172 -28.25 9.85 2.10
N VAL A 173 -27.52 10.87 1.77
CA VAL A 173 -26.59 10.89 0.64
C VAL A 173 -25.24 11.35 1.18
N VAL A 174 -24.19 10.60 0.90
CA VAL A 174 -22.81 10.99 1.17
C VAL A 174 -22.13 11.23 -0.16
N LEU A 175 -21.64 12.44 -0.35
CA LEU A 175 -20.88 12.83 -1.55
C LEU A 175 -19.43 12.97 -1.17
N SER A 176 -18.53 12.39 -1.94
CA SER A 176 -17.10 12.59 -1.77
C SER A 176 -16.46 12.89 -3.11
N ALA A 177 -15.47 13.77 -3.09
CA ALA A 177 -14.65 14.09 -4.25
C ALA A 177 -13.24 14.47 -3.81
N GLY A 178 -12.27 14.27 -4.68
CA GLY A 178 -10.89 14.62 -4.37
C GLY A 178 -10.00 14.68 -5.59
N TYR A 179 -8.78 15.09 -5.33
CA TYR A 179 -7.69 15.19 -6.28
C TYR A 179 -6.41 14.76 -5.59
N ASP A 180 -5.62 13.95 -6.28
CA ASP A 180 -4.32 13.47 -5.83
C ASP A 180 -3.29 13.63 -6.95
N HIS A 181 -2.11 14.11 -6.58
CA HIS A 181 -0.90 14.13 -7.38
C HIS A 181 0.06 13.11 -6.83
N GLN A 182 0.43 12.13 -7.63
CA GLN A 182 1.37 11.08 -7.24
C GLN A 182 2.63 11.15 -8.09
N ASN A 183 3.78 11.09 -7.43
CA ASN A 183 5.08 10.87 -8.05
C ASN A 183 5.61 9.50 -7.65
N VAL A 184 6.14 8.76 -8.62
CA VAL A 184 6.87 7.50 -8.42
C VAL A 184 8.22 7.63 -9.11
N GLN A 185 9.29 7.44 -8.35
CA GLN A 185 10.65 7.48 -8.87
C GLN A 185 11.41 6.25 -8.41
N SER A 186 11.98 5.50 -9.35
CA SER A 186 12.88 4.40 -9.06
C SER A 186 14.26 4.94 -8.71
N THR A 187 14.88 4.39 -7.67
CA THR A 187 16.27 4.72 -7.31
C THR A 187 17.28 3.84 -8.03
N SER A 188 16.81 2.80 -8.70
CA SER A 188 17.61 1.93 -9.56
C SER A 188 17.44 2.32 -11.02
N GLY A 189 18.54 2.67 -11.68
CA GLY A 189 18.54 3.01 -13.12
C GLY A 189 17.97 1.91 -14.02
N GLN A 190 17.96 0.66 -13.56
CA GLN A 190 17.36 -0.47 -14.25
C GLN A 190 15.82 -0.35 -14.37
N PHE A 191 15.19 0.39 -13.48
CA PHE A 191 13.73 0.54 -13.43
C PHE A 191 13.26 1.98 -13.65
N SER A 192 14.15 2.88 -14.08
CA SER A 192 13.82 4.28 -14.34
C SER A 192 12.74 4.48 -15.42
N GLN A 193 12.45 3.46 -16.24
CA GLN A 193 11.31 3.49 -17.16
C GLN A 193 9.95 3.60 -16.43
N SER A 194 9.88 3.22 -15.15
CA SER A 194 8.67 3.33 -14.34
C SER A 194 8.49 4.68 -13.64
N ASP A 195 9.48 5.59 -13.79
CA ASP A 195 9.42 6.93 -13.21
C ASP A 195 8.29 7.71 -13.88
N GLN A 196 7.35 8.19 -13.07
CA GLN A 196 6.11 8.79 -13.57
C GLN A 196 5.49 9.78 -12.57
N SER A 197 4.68 10.66 -13.12
CA SER A 197 3.71 11.43 -12.36
C SER A 197 2.29 11.08 -12.80
N THR A 198 1.35 11.05 -11.84
CA THR A 198 -0.06 10.74 -12.10
C THR A 198 -0.95 11.74 -11.37
N GLU A 199 -1.83 12.39 -12.14
CA GLU A 199 -2.89 13.24 -11.64
C GLU A 199 -4.20 12.45 -11.58
N THR A 200 -4.85 12.40 -10.43
CA THR A 200 -6.12 11.68 -10.27
C THR A 200 -7.20 12.59 -9.71
N VAL A 201 -8.35 12.59 -10.36
CA VAL A 201 -9.58 13.16 -9.80
C VAL A 201 -10.59 12.03 -9.59
N PHE A 202 -11.31 12.07 -8.47
CA PHE A 202 -12.33 11.08 -8.18
C PHE A 202 -13.59 11.69 -7.61
N ALA A 203 -14.71 10.99 -7.77
CA ALA A 203 -15.98 11.32 -7.15
C ALA A 203 -16.72 10.04 -6.73
N ARG A 204 -17.43 10.13 -5.62
CA ARG A 204 -18.24 9.05 -5.06
C ARG A 204 -19.58 9.61 -4.58
N ALA A 205 -20.66 8.89 -4.84
CA ALA A 205 -21.99 9.24 -4.36
C ALA A 205 -22.63 8.00 -3.71
N GLY A 206 -22.83 8.04 -2.41
CA GLY A 206 -23.42 6.98 -1.61
C GLY A 206 -24.84 7.32 -1.19
N TYR A 207 -25.73 6.34 -1.22
CA TYR A 207 -27.07 6.41 -0.66
C TYR A 207 -27.19 5.50 0.56
N VAL A 208 -27.52 6.07 1.69
CA VAL A 208 -27.75 5.36 2.95
C VAL A 208 -29.12 4.70 2.90
N VAL A 209 -29.15 3.43 2.49
CA VAL A 209 -30.38 2.62 2.40
C VAL A 209 -30.92 2.35 3.80
N SER A 210 -30.01 2.04 4.73
CA SER A 210 -30.29 1.80 6.14
C SER A 210 -29.03 2.13 6.98
N PRO A 211 -29.13 2.19 8.32
CA PRO A 211 -27.95 2.37 9.17
C PRO A 211 -26.85 1.29 9.00
N ARG A 212 -27.18 0.20 8.30
CA ARG A 212 -26.30 -0.95 8.08
C ARG A 212 -25.86 -1.11 6.63
N LEU A 213 -26.43 -0.33 5.71
CA LEU A 213 -26.18 -0.48 4.28
C LEU A 213 -26.13 0.87 3.59
N THR A 214 -24.99 1.18 3.03
CA THR A 214 -24.79 2.25 2.07
C THR A 214 -24.44 1.64 0.72
N THR A 215 -25.08 2.09 -0.35
CA THR A 215 -24.74 1.70 -1.73
C THR A 215 -24.50 2.92 -2.56
N GLY A 216 -23.67 2.83 -3.59
CA GLY A 216 -23.36 4.01 -4.36
C GLY A 216 -22.65 3.74 -5.67
N LEU A 217 -22.30 4.85 -6.30
CA LEU A 217 -21.49 4.89 -7.50
C LEU A 217 -20.18 5.59 -7.23
N GLU A 218 -19.14 5.18 -7.93
CA GLU A 218 -17.81 5.77 -7.87
C GLU A 218 -17.27 5.97 -9.28
N SER A 219 -16.46 7.01 -9.48
CA SER A 219 -15.78 7.28 -10.73
C SER A 219 -14.44 7.94 -10.48
N SER A 220 -13.48 7.70 -11.37
CA SER A 220 -12.20 8.40 -11.38
C SER A 220 -11.69 8.64 -12.79
N ALA A 221 -10.81 9.62 -12.89
CA ALA A 221 -10.00 9.86 -14.08
C ALA A 221 -8.57 10.11 -13.63
N SER A 222 -7.61 9.42 -14.26
CA SER A 222 -6.18 9.60 -13.99
C SER A 222 -5.42 9.86 -15.27
N PHE A 223 -4.39 10.71 -15.16
CA PHE A 223 -3.53 11.14 -16.26
C PHE A 223 -2.10 10.86 -15.86
N THR A 224 -1.45 9.90 -16.52
CA THR A 224 -0.10 9.46 -16.20
C THR A 224 0.88 9.89 -17.28
N ALA A 225 1.96 10.55 -16.86
CA ALA A 225 3.08 10.92 -17.69
C ALA A 225 4.35 10.23 -17.18
N TYR A 226 5.02 9.47 -18.04
CA TYR A 226 6.31 8.85 -17.76
C TYR A 226 7.45 9.82 -18.12
N ASP A 227 8.50 9.83 -17.28
CA ASP A 227 9.68 10.68 -17.50
C ASP A 227 10.50 10.22 -18.72
N GLN A 228 10.39 8.93 -19.05
CA GLN A 228 11.10 8.33 -20.19
C GLN A 228 10.10 7.75 -21.20
N ALA A 229 10.38 7.94 -22.49
CA ALA A 229 9.58 7.42 -23.59
C ALA A 229 9.82 5.90 -23.83
N LEU A 230 9.87 5.09 -22.77
CA LEU A 230 9.98 3.63 -22.83
C LEU A 230 8.63 2.97 -22.55
N LEU A 231 7.82 3.56 -21.68
CA LEU A 231 6.41 3.23 -21.46
C LEU A 231 5.53 4.33 -22.05
N ASN A 232 4.26 4.04 -22.27
CA ASN A 232 3.33 4.96 -22.87
C ASN A 232 2.60 5.81 -21.84
N ASN A 233 2.64 7.13 -21.98
CA ASN A 233 1.72 8.01 -21.27
C ASN A 233 0.29 7.54 -21.52
N ASN A 234 -0.57 7.73 -20.52
CA ASN A 234 -1.93 7.24 -20.65
C ASN A 234 -2.92 8.08 -19.85
N GLN A 235 -4.16 7.96 -20.24
CA GLN A 235 -5.33 8.47 -19.54
C GLN A 235 -6.19 7.27 -19.17
N SER A 236 -6.66 7.20 -17.93
CA SER A 236 -7.56 6.13 -17.53
C SER A 236 -8.82 6.69 -16.89
N TYR A 237 -9.94 6.04 -17.19
CA TYR A 237 -11.26 6.41 -16.69
C TYR A 237 -11.90 5.18 -16.08
N SER A 238 -12.40 5.30 -14.86
CA SER A 238 -13.14 4.22 -14.21
C SER A 238 -14.53 4.67 -13.79
N MET A 239 -15.47 3.74 -13.82
CA MET A 239 -16.80 3.90 -13.26
C MET A 239 -17.26 2.58 -12.67
N GLY A 240 -17.84 2.62 -11.47
CA GLY A 240 -18.29 1.43 -10.76
C GLY A 240 -19.38 1.70 -9.76
N ALA A 241 -19.80 0.62 -9.14
CA ALA A 241 -20.74 0.61 -8.02
C ALA A 241 -20.10 -0.07 -6.81
N TYR A 242 -20.51 0.34 -5.63
CA TYR A 242 -20.06 -0.22 -4.38
C TYR A 242 -21.20 -0.39 -3.36
N ALA A 243 -20.97 -1.20 -2.37
CA ALA A 243 -21.79 -1.27 -1.18
C ALA A 243 -20.91 -1.38 0.08
N ASP A 244 -21.33 -0.71 1.14
CA ASP A 244 -20.76 -0.85 2.49
C ASP A 244 -21.86 -1.46 3.37
N TYR A 245 -21.70 -2.72 3.76
CA TYR A 245 -22.70 -3.47 4.53
C TYR A 245 -22.13 -3.89 5.88
N LYS A 246 -22.71 -3.34 6.96
CA LYS A 246 -22.35 -3.60 8.35
C LYS A 246 -23.57 -4.14 9.10
N PRO A 247 -23.85 -5.46 9.00
CA PRO A 247 -25.02 -6.06 9.66
C PRO A 247 -25.01 -5.87 11.18
N ASP A 248 -23.80 -5.82 11.75
CA ASP A 248 -23.53 -5.56 13.16
C ASP A 248 -22.21 -4.80 13.34
N ALA A 249 -21.76 -4.62 14.58
CA ALA A 249 -20.53 -3.91 14.92
C ALA A 249 -19.23 -4.72 14.63
N TYR A 250 -19.37 -6.01 14.33
CA TYR A 250 -18.25 -6.94 14.21
C TYR A 250 -17.95 -7.33 12.77
N PHE A 251 -18.92 -7.15 11.86
CA PHE A 251 -18.82 -7.59 10.48
C PHE A 251 -18.93 -6.40 9.52
N ASP A 252 -17.96 -6.27 8.61
CA ASP A 252 -17.93 -5.28 7.56
C ASP A 252 -17.69 -5.96 6.20
N PHE A 253 -18.58 -5.72 5.23
CA PHE A 253 -18.58 -6.31 3.91
C PHE A 253 -18.65 -5.21 2.85
N GLN A 254 -17.60 -5.05 2.05
CA GLN A 254 -17.42 -3.96 1.10
C GLN A 254 -17.13 -4.49 -0.31
N PRO A 255 -18.14 -4.90 -1.09
CA PRO A 255 -17.96 -5.25 -2.48
C PRO A 255 -17.94 -4.00 -3.37
N ARG A 256 -17.12 -4.04 -4.42
CA ARG A 256 -17.06 -3.07 -5.50
C ARG A 256 -16.94 -3.77 -6.82
N ALA A 257 -17.49 -3.20 -7.87
CA ALA A 257 -17.25 -3.64 -9.24
C ALA A 257 -17.47 -2.51 -10.22
N GLY A 258 -16.72 -2.51 -11.30
CA GLY A 258 -16.81 -1.48 -12.30
C GLY A 258 -16.01 -1.81 -13.55
N TYR A 259 -15.85 -0.78 -14.35
CA TYR A 259 -15.15 -0.85 -15.62
C TYR A 259 -14.09 0.24 -15.69
N VAL A 260 -12.94 -0.08 -16.30
CA VAL A 260 -11.83 0.84 -16.49
C VAL A 260 -11.38 0.82 -17.96
N ILE A 261 -11.08 2.00 -18.47
CA ILE A 261 -10.58 2.21 -19.82
C ILE A 261 -9.21 2.91 -19.70
N TYR A 262 -8.18 2.35 -20.34
CA TYR A 262 -6.89 2.98 -20.53
C TYR A 262 -6.73 3.39 -21.98
N GLN A 263 -6.39 4.63 -22.21
CA GLN A 263 -6.07 5.20 -23.53
C GLN A 263 -4.58 5.57 -23.52
N TYR A 264 -3.79 4.92 -24.36
CA TYR A 264 -2.35 5.10 -24.45
C TYR A 264 -2.01 6.08 -25.57
N ASP A 265 -1.17 7.08 -25.28
CA ASP A 265 -0.79 8.14 -26.20
C ASP A 265 0.28 7.69 -27.22
N GLN A 266 0.72 6.42 -27.18
CA GLN A 266 1.77 5.86 -28.04
C GLN A 266 3.06 6.70 -28.03
N THR A 267 3.43 7.21 -26.87
CA THR A 267 4.64 8.02 -26.68
C THR A 267 5.91 7.17 -26.65
N SER A 268 5.76 5.86 -26.35
CA SER A 268 6.88 4.92 -26.32
C SER A 268 7.42 4.67 -27.74
N GLN A 269 8.75 4.68 -27.86
CA GLN A 269 9.46 4.23 -29.06
C GLN A 269 9.70 2.70 -29.06
N SER A 270 9.53 2.07 -27.91
CA SER A 270 9.89 0.66 -27.66
C SER A 270 8.66 -0.26 -27.56
N LEU A 271 7.48 0.28 -27.37
CA LEU A 271 6.29 -0.47 -27.04
C LEU A 271 5.06 0.11 -27.74
N GLN A 272 4.40 -0.69 -28.55
CA GLN A 272 3.08 -0.35 -29.08
C GLN A 272 2.00 -1.04 -28.25
N THR A 273 1.10 -0.26 -27.69
CA THR A 273 0.04 -0.76 -26.80
C THR A 273 -1.32 -0.30 -27.28
N ALA A 274 -2.22 -1.24 -27.51
CA ALA A 274 -3.61 -0.94 -27.82
C ALA A 274 -4.32 -0.42 -26.57
N ASN A 275 -5.33 0.45 -26.75
CA ASN A 275 -6.19 0.88 -25.67
C ASN A 275 -6.78 -0.33 -24.95
N LEU A 276 -6.75 -0.32 -23.63
CA LEU A 276 -7.17 -1.43 -22.80
C LEU A 276 -8.51 -1.11 -22.15
N ASN A 277 -9.47 -1.98 -22.41
CA ASN A 277 -10.78 -1.95 -21.76
C ASN A 277 -10.88 -3.18 -20.84
N SER A 278 -11.14 -2.96 -19.57
CA SER A 278 -11.21 -4.05 -18.59
C SER A 278 -12.25 -3.77 -17.54
N TRP A 279 -12.59 -4.78 -16.79
CA TRP A 279 -13.42 -4.68 -15.60
C TRP A 279 -12.55 -4.82 -14.35
N TYR A 280 -13.06 -4.32 -13.25
CA TYR A 280 -12.49 -4.58 -11.93
C TYR A 280 -13.58 -5.08 -10.98
N ALA A 281 -13.18 -5.87 -10.02
CA ALA A 281 -13.99 -6.21 -8.87
C ALA A 281 -13.09 -6.34 -7.64
N ASP A 282 -13.57 -5.89 -6.52
CA ASP A 282 -12.89 -5.94 -5.25
C ASP A 282 -13.90 -6.29 -4.16
N LEU A 283 -13.50 -7.14 -3.25
CA LEU A 283 -14.27 -7.53 -2.08
C LEU A 283 -13.37 -7.43 -0.86
N ARG A 284 -13.72 -6.55 0.06
CA ARG A 284 -13.14 -6.52 1.40
C ARG A 284 -14.13 -7.03 2.41
N VAL A 285 -13.71 -7.99 3.22
CA VAL A 285 -14.44 -8.51 4.37
C VAL A 285 -13.58 -8.34 5.61
N THR A 286 -14.14 -7.73 6.64
CA THR A 286 -13.50 -7.68 7.97
C THR A 286 -14.47 -8.20 9.01
N HIS A 287 -14.01 -9.10 9.87
CA HIS A 287 -14.84 -9.69 10.91
C HIS A 287 -14.04 -9.86 12.20
N ALA A 288 -14.55 -9.29 13.27
CA ALA A 288 -14.12 -9.55 14.64
C ALA A 288 -14.99 -10.69 15.23
N ILE A 289 -14.48 -11.92 15.19
CA ILE A 289 -15.20 -13.09 15.77
C ILE A 289 -15.40 -12.89 17.28
N SER A 290 -14.42 -12.27 17.91
CA SER A 290 -14.41 -11.89 19.32
C SER A 290 -13.41 -10.78 19.56
N ASP A 291 -13.34 -10.23 20.78
CA ASP A 291 -12.30 -9.26 21.18
C ASP A 291 -10.87 -9.82 21.02
N ALA A 292 -10.73 -11.15 20.97
CA ALA A 292 -9.44 -11.81 20.83
C ALA A 292 -9.09 -12.19 19.39
N ILE A 293 -10.07 -12.37 18.51
CA ILE A 293 -9.85 -12.91 17.17
C ILE A 293 -10.54 -12.03 16.14
N SER A 294 -9.75 -11.52 15.19
CA SER A 294 -10.25 -10.85 14.00
C SER A 294 -9.59 -11.39 12.74
N TYR A 295 -10.28 -11.32 11.62
CA TYR A 295 -9.72 -11.61 10.32
C TYR A 295 -10.21 -10.63 9.26
N SER A 296 -9.46 -10.50 8.19
CA SER A 296 -9.88 -9.81 6.99
C SER A 296 -9.55 -10.62 5.75
N ILE A 297 -10.32 -10.42 4.69
CA ILE A 297 -10.08 -10.98 3.37
C ILE A 297 -10.24 -9.85 2.37
N ASP A 298 -9.20 -9.62 1.58
CA ASP A 298 -9.22 -8.75 0.42
C ASP A 298 -9.05 -9.63 -0.83
N ALA A 299 -9.98 -9.55 -1.78
CA ALA A 299 -9.92 -10.38 -2.98
C ALA A 299 -10.52 -9.66 -4.18
N GLY A 300 -9.94 -9.85 -5.36
CA GLY A 300 -10.48 -9.18 -6.53
C GLY A 300 -9.73 -9.43 -7.82
N HIS A 301 -10.11 -8.65 -8.80
CA HIS A 301 -9.44 -8.52 -10.10
C HIS A 301 -9.17 -7.05 -10.35
N ARG A 302 -7.94 -6.72 -10.72
CA ARG A 302 -7.50 -5.36 -10.99
C ARG A 302 -6.66 -5.27 -12.24
N VAL A 303 -6.67 -4.08 -12.83
CA VAL A 303 -5.67 -3.66 -13.82
C VAL A 303 -4.89 -2.50 -13.24
N SER A 304 -3.58 -2.55 -13.35
CA SER A 304 -2.65 -1.55 -12.84
C SER A 304 -1.60 -1.20 -13.88
N LEU A 305 -0.94 -0.07 -13.70
CA LEU A 305 0.28 0.23 -14.46
C LEU A 305 1.37 -0.76 -14.11
N GLY A 306 2.20 -1.10 -15.07
CA GLY A 306 3.30 -2.03 -14.91
C GLY A 306 4.61 -1.33 -14.60
N VAL A 307 5.54 -2.04 -13.93
CA VAL A 307 6.92 -1.57 -13.71
C VAL A 307 7.77 -1.74 -14.98
N GLN A 308 7.51 -2.82 -15.71
CA GLN A 308 8.24 -3.21 -16.92
C GLN A 308 7.31 -3.44 -18.13
N SER A 309 6.12 -2.90 -18.07
CA SER A 309 5.09 -2.96 -19.10
C SER A 309 4.09 -1.84 -18.88
N ASP A 310 3.31 -1.47 -19.90
CA ASP A 310 2.28 -0.42 -19.77
C ASP A 310 1.15 -0.83 -18.82
N ALA A 311 0.79 -2.11 -18.77
CA ALA A 311 -0.27 -2.59 -17.90
C ALA A 311 -0.03 -4.01 -17.39
N THR A 312 -0.57 -4.26 -16.20
CA THR A 312 -0.66 -5.56 -15.55
C THR A 312 -2.11 -5.84 -15.19
N SER A 313 -2.61 -7.03 -15.52
CA SER A 313 -3.92 -7.51 -15.08
C SER A 313 -3.73 -8.66 -14.11
N ALA A 314 -4.36 -8.61 -12.94
CA ALA A 314 -4.15 -9.61 -11.91
C ALA A 314 -5.41 -9.94 -11.11
N TRP A 315 -5.57 -11.22 -10.78
CA TRP A 315 -6.43 -11.71 -9.71
C TRP A 315 -5.62 -11.79 -8.43
N TYR A 316 -6.21 -11.40 -7.32
CA TYR A 316 -5.56 -11.49 -6.02
C TYR A 316 -6.51 -11.92 -4.92
N VAL A 317 -5.94 -12.53 -3.88
CA VAL A 317 -6.62 -12.78 -2.61
C VAL A 317 -5.61 -12.66 -1.47
N THR A 318 -5.98 -11.90 -0.45
CA THR A 318 -5.13 -11.62 0.72
C THR A 318 -5.94 -11.80 2.00
N PRO A 319 -6.05 -13.01 2.55
CA PRO A 319 -6.56 -13.23 3.89
C PRO A 319 -5.51 -12.83 4.93
N SER A 320 -5.97 -12.24 6.03
CA SER A 320 -5.16 -11.99 7.22
C SER A 320 -5.95 -12.28 8.49
N ALA A 321 -5.28 -12.62 9.58
CA ALA A 321 -5.90 -12.82 10.87
C ALA A 321 -4.99 -12.38 11.99
N THR A 322 -5.59 -11.84 13.04
CA THR A 322 -4.94 -11.49 14.30
C THR A 322 -5.62 -12.24 15.42
N TRP A 323 -4.81 -12.88 16.26
CA TRP A 323 -5.27 -13.59 17.44
C TRP A 323 -4.52 -13.11 18.67
N ASN A 324 -5.19 -12.42 19.58
CA ASN A 324 -4.71 -12.08 20.92
C ASN A 324 -4.88 -13.30 21.81
N LEU A 325 -3.89 -14.20 21.80
CA LEU A 325 -3.91 -15.48 22.53
C LEU A 325 -4.07 -15.27 24.04
N THR A 326 -3.40 -14.25 24.55
CA THR A 326 -3.52 -13.75 25.94
C THR A 326 -3.39 -12.23 25.93
N LYS A 327 -3.45 -11.58 27.11
CA LYS A 327 -3.22 -10.12 27.21
C LYS A 327 -1.84 -9.69 26.69
N ASN A 328 -0.88 -10.60 26.60
CA ASN A 328 0.50 -10.31 26.29
C ASN A 328 1.00 -10.98 24.99
N TRP A 329 0.29 -11.96 24.44
CA TRP A 329 0.73 -12.67 23.25
C TRP A 329 -0.25 -12.42 22.11
N THR A 330 0.28 -11.95 20.99
CA THR A 330 -0.46 -11.75 19.75
C THR A 330 0.15 -12.62 18.66
N ILE A 331 -0.69 -13.30 17.90
CA ILE A 331 -0.32 -14.01 16.69
C ILE A 331 -0.94 -13.26 15.51
N ASN A 332 -0.11 -12.93 14.52
CA ASN A 332 -0.54 -12.35 13.26
C ASN A 332 -0.20 -13.32 12.13
N THR A 333 -1.11 -13.51 11.21
CA THR A 333 -0.85 -14.28 10.01
C THR A 333 -1.47 -13.60 8.82
N SER A 334 -0.77 -13.63 7.70
CA SER A 334 -1.31 -13.19 6.41
C SER A 334 -0.84 -14.12 5.31
N MET A 335 -1.63 -14.24 4.27
CA MET A 335 -1.26 -14.87 3.01
C MET A 335 -1.65 -13.92 1.89
N SER A 336 -0.87 -13.88 0.83
CA SER A 336 -1.23 -13.19 -0.40
C SER A 336 -1.00 -14.12 -1.58
N TYR A 337 -1.96 -14.19 -2.44
CA TYR A 337 -1.86 -14.86 -3.73
C TYR A 337 -2.21 -13.88 -4.83
N GLU A 338 -1.36 -13.78 -5.83
CA GLU A 338 -1.62 -13.00 -7.02
C GLU A 338 -1.29 -13.85 -8.26
N ASN A 339 -2.22 -13.88 -9.21
CA ASN A 339 -2.01 -14.45 -10.53
C ASN A 339 -2.20 -13.35 -11.55
N GLY A 340 -1.13 -12.95 -12.21
CA GLY A 340 -1.07 -11.79 -13.06
C GLY A 340 -0.48 -12.03 -14.43
N GLN A 341 -0.82 -11.11 -15.33
CA GLN A 341 -0.26 -11.01 -16.67
C GLN A 341 0.32 -9.62 -16.84
N GLN A 342 1.62 -9.52 -17.02
CA GLN A 342 2.31 -8.29 -17.43
C GLN A 342 2.31 -8.18 -18.96
N GLY A 343 2.31 -6.94 -19.46
CA GLY A 343 2.27 -6.67 -20.90
C GLY A 343 0.89 -6.79 -21.52
N THR A 344 -0.17 -6.76 -20.71
CA THR A 344 -1.57 -6.78 -21.18
C THR A 344 -1.81 -5.61 -22.13
N GLY A 345 -2.31 -5.89 -23.32
CA GLY A 345 -2.55 -4.89 -24.38
C GLY A 345 -1.34 -4.57 -25.26
N SER A 346 -0.12 -4.98 -24.86
CA SER A 346 1.09 -4.73 -25.63
C SER A 346 1.14 -5.60 -26.89
N THR A 347 1.38 -4.97 -28.04
CA THR A 347 1.39 -5.66 -29.34
C THR A 347 2.79 -5.97 -29.84
N GLN A 348 3.80 -5.25 -29.37
CA GLN A 348 5.19 -5.45 -29.78
C GLN A 348 6.14 -5.00 -28.66
N LEU A 349 7.16 -5.84 -28.37
CA LEU A 349 8.30 -5.51 -27.53
C LEU A 349 9.54 -5.38 -28.41
N ILE A 350 10.33 -4.33 -28.22
CA ILE A 350 11.60 -4.17 -28.90
C ILE A 350 12.67 -4.94 -28.14
N PRO A 351 13.51 -5.76 -28.80
CA PRO A 351 14.61 -6.44 -28.15
C PRO A 351 15.56 -5.45 -27.43
N ASN A 352 16.04 -5.84 -26.25
CA ASN A 352 16.95 -5.06 -25.38
C ASN A 352 16.31 -3.90 -24.59
N ALA A 353 14.98 -3.73 -24.61
CA ALA A 353 14.31 -2.94 -23.59
C ALA A 353 14.04 -3.83 -22.37
N ASN A 354 14.20 -3.28 -21.14
CA ASN A 354 13.84 -3.99 -19.88
C ASN A 354 12.31 -4.13 -19.72
N LEU A 355 11.62 -4.38 -20.85
CA LEU A 355 10.19 -4.57 -20.94
C LEU A 355 9.88 -6.07 -20.91
N VAL A 356 8.85 -6.44 -20.18
CA VAL A 356 8.52 -7.85 -19.93
C VAL A 356 7.07 -8.13 -20.27
N SER A 357 6.85 -9.21 -21.03
CA SER A 357 5.53 -9.82 -21.19
C SER A 357 5.56 -11.22 -20.60
N GLU A 358 4.78 -11.45 -19.56
CA GLU A 358 4.77 -12.72 -18.82
C GLU A 358 3.44 -12.99 -18.13
N ASN A 359 3.18 -14.28 -17.88
CA ASN A 359 2.22 -14.70 -16.87
C ASN A 359 2.98 -15.12 -15.62
N TYR A 360 2.51 -14.71 -14.45
CA TYR A 360 3.15 -15.05 -13.18
C TYR A 360 2.12 -15.46 -12.13
N SER A 361 2.60 -16.22 -11.17
CA SER A 361 1.90 -16.44 -9.89
C SER A 361 2.85 -16.07 -8.76
N TYR A 362 2.34 -15.31 -7.81
CA TYR A 362 3.09 -14.80 -6.67
C TYR A 362 2.35 -15.15 -5.38
N TYR A 363 3.08 -15.74 -4.44
CA TYR A 363 2.58 -16.16 -3.13
C TYR A 363 3.45 -15.55 -2.06
N THR A 364 2.83 -14.97 -1.04
CA THR A 364 3.52 -14.57 0.18
C THR A 364 2.74 -15.08 1.37
N GLY A 365 3.43 -15.65 2.36
CA GLY A 365 2.86 -16.05 3.64
C GLY A 365 3.67 -15.44 4.77
N THR A 366 3.01 -14.88 5.77
CA THR A 366 3.65 -14.33 6.98
C THR A 366 3.02 -14.93 8.22
N LEU A 367 3.85 -15.30 9.19
CA LEU A 367 3.43 -15.71 10.52
C LEU A 367 4.25 -14.93 11.54
N GLY A 368 3.57 -14.17 12.39
CA GLY A 368 4.16 -13.29 13.37
C GLY A 368 3.72 -13.58 14.80
N PHE A 369 4.63 -13.34 15.75
CA PHE A 369 4.40 -13.47 17.19
C PHE A 369 4.86 -12.19 17.88
N GLY A 370 3.94 -11.50 18.56
CA GLY A 370 4.22 -10.29 19.32
C GLY A 370 4.08 -10.49 20.82
N HIS A 371 4.99 -9.89 21.60
CA HIS A 371 4.93 -9.91 23.04
C HIS A 371 5.53 -8.65 23.66
N PRO A 372 4.81 -7.93 24.55
CA PRO A 372 5.39 -6.87 25.35
C PRO A 372 6.26 -7.48 26.47
N ILE A 373 7.57 -7.25 26.42
CA ILE A 373 8.52 -7.68 27.46
C ILE A 373 8.30 -6.86 28.73
N THR A 374 8.10 -5.55 28.55
CA THR A 374 7.76 -4.59 29.60
C THR A 374 6.68 -3.63 29.10
N SER A 375 6.22 -2.69 29.93
CA SER A 375 5.32 -1.63 29.49
C SER A 375 5.92 -0.71 28.40
N ARG A 376 7.25 -0.74 28.22
CA ARG A 376 7.99 0.13 27.29
C ARG A 376 8.69 -0.60 26.16
N LEU A 377 8.92 -1.90 26.32
CA LEU A 377 9.66 -2.71 25.36
C LEU A 377 8.80 -3.86 24.89
N ALA A 378 8.65 -3.97 23.59
CA ALA A 378 7.98 -5.08 22.92
C ALA A 378 8.93 -5.75 21.93
N PHE A 379 8.72 -7.04 21.68
CA PHE A 379 9.33 -7.71 20.54
C PHE A 379 8.25 -8.30 19.63
N ASN A 380 8.58 -8.38 18.34
CA ASN A 380 7.87 -9.18 17.36
C ASN A 380 8.88 -10.12 16.69
N PHE A 381 8.45 -11.33 16.42
CA PHE A 381 9.17 -12.29 15.60
C PHE A 381 8.30 -12.67 14.43
N ASP A 382 8.80 -12.51 13.22
CA ASP A 382 8.07 -12.76 12.00
C ASP A 382 8.85 -13.72 11.10
N TYR A 383 8.13 -14.67 10.49
CA TYR A 383 8.61 -15.49 9.40
C TYR A 383 7.80 -15.19 8.16
N ARG A 384 8.49 -14.86 7.07
CA ARG A 384 7.88 -14.60 5.77
C ARG A 384 8.47 -15.55 4.73
N VAL A 385 7.60 -16.16 3.94
CA VAL A 385 7.98 -16.90 2.75
C VAL A 385 7.34 -16.26 1.53
N THR A 386 8.13 -16.04 0.49
CA THR A 386 7.67 -15.51 -0.81
C THR A 386 8.07 -16.49 -1.90
N THR A 387 7.14 -16.83 -2.78
CA THR A 387 7.42 -17.67 -3.95
C THR A 387 6.79 -17.04 -5.19
N ARG A 388 7.58 -16.89 -6.22
CA ARG A 388 7.16 -16.40 -7.52
C ARG A 388 7.47 -17.42 -8.60
N SER A 389 6.49 -17.74 -9.44
CA SER A 389 6.66 -18.50 -10.68
C SER A 389 6.31 -17.63 -11.87
N SER A 390 7.02 -17.82 -12.99
CA SER A 390 6.87 -17.00 -14.19
C SER A 390 7.07 -17.83 -15.46
N THR A 391 6.39 -17.43 -16.54
CA THR A 391 6.64 -17.94 -17.89
C THR A 391 7.87 -17.34 -18.53
N ALA A 392 8.37 -16.21 -18.01
CA ALA A 392 9.62 -15.61 -18.43
C ALA A 392 10.82 -16.26 -17.70
N GLN A 393 11.93 -16.43 -18.40
CA GLN A 393 13.14 -17.06 -17.85
C GLN A 393 13.72 -16.21 -16.70
N GLU A 394 14.32 -16.88 -15.71
CA GLU A 394 15.03 -16.29 -14.58
C GLU A 394 14.20 -15.34 -13.69
N ARG A 395 12.87 -15.40 -13.82
CA ARG A 395 11.96 -14.56 -13.02
C ARG A 395 11.16 -15.31 -11.97
N GLY A 396 11.46 -16.61 -11.79
CA GLY A 396 10.95 -17.41 -10.68
C GLY A 396 11.91 -17.35 -9.49
N TYR A 397 11.41 -17.36 -8.25
CA TYR A 397 12.24 -17.44 -7.05
C TYR A 397 11.45 -17.93 -5.84
N THR A 398 12.18 -18.33 -4.81
CA THR A 398 11.66 -18.50 -3.46
C THR A 398 12.59 -17.76 -2.50
N GLN A 399 12.02 -17.09 -1.52
CA GLN A 399 12.72 -16.34 -0.49
C GLN A 399 12.10 -16.65 0.87
N ASN A 400 12.94 -16.87 1.88
CA ASN A 400 12.54 -16.99 3.26
C ASN A 400 13.22 -15.89 4.09
N VAL A 401 12.43 -15.22 4.89
CA VAL A 401 12.88 -14.12 5.76
C VAL A 401 12.46 -14.43 7.19
N LEU A 402 13.43 -14.36 8.11
CA LEU A 402 13.20 -14.38 9.55
C LEU A 402 13.54 -12.99 10.09
N GLU A 403 12.63 -12.42 10.85
CA GLU A 403 12.80 -11.07 11.41
C GLU A 403 12.51 -11.06 12.90
N LEU A 404 13.37 -10.39 13.66
CA LEU A 404 13.18 -10.07 15.06
C LEU A 404 13.22 -8.57 15.24
N GLN A 405 12.08 -7.99 15.59
CA GLN A 405 11.94 -6.56 15.85
C GLN A 405 11.85 -6.29 17.35
N LEU A 406 12.64 -5.33 17.83
CA LEU A 406 12.56 -4.77 19.17
C LEU A 406 12.07 -3.31 19.07
N THR A 407 10.97 -3.00 19.73
CA THR A 407 10.38 -1.65 19.72
C THR A 407 10.35 -1.08 21.13
N TYR A 408 10.85 0.15 21.29
CA TYR A 408 10.86 0.86 22.56
C TYR A 408 9.91 2.07 22.52
N HIS A 409 9.06 2.20 23.53
CA HIS A 409 8.12 3.29 23.74
C HIS A 409 8.56 4.14 24.93
N PRO A 410 9.36 5.21 24.75
CA PRO A 410 9.73 6.11 25.84
C PRO A 410 8.48 6.85 26.32
N GLN A 411 8.32 6.94 27.65
CA GLN A 411 7.29 7.73 28.34
C GLN A 411 7.85 9.07 28.77
#